data_fe2f0e0d8925b9d6979b1a90e91e5a3f
#
_entry.id   fe2f0e0d8925b9d6979b1a90e91e5a3f
#
_cell.length_a   1.000
_cell.length_b   1.000
_cell.length_c   1.000
_cell.angle_alpha   90.00
_cell.angle_beta   90.00
_cell.angle_gamma   90.00
#
_symmetry.space_group_name_H-M   'P 1'
#
loop_
_entity.id
_entity.type
_entity.pdbx_description
1 polymer ?
#
loop_
_entity_poly.entity_id
_entity_poly.type
_entity_poly.pdbx_seq_one_letter_code
_entity_poly.pdbx_strand_id
1 'polypeptide(L)'
;MHFISAKLVHLVLSVSLAVSAGVAHADYSEHPSGKEFIARMVVEHQLNSADVTATLRKAKRNERVLELISRPAEKRLEWKDYRKIFLTEERINAGIEFWAENRDILARAEQEYGVPPEVIVAIIGVETFYGRIGGGFRAIDALTTLAFDYPPRSTFFTGELAQLFLLAAEQDLDLVEIEGSYAGAFGMPQFISSSYRAYSVDFDGDNEHDLWGSVPDVVGSVANYFDRHGWKKGQAVAERTQLTDAALKLVVDNPKPVTTAKKLANAGIYPKRKGTGKYSLLQLQGQQGLSLIHI
;
A
#
# COMPACT_ATOMS: atom_id res chain seq x y z
N MET A 1 -59.75 -53.80 46.94
CA MET A 1 -58.71 -52.83 47.40
C MET A 1 -57.79 -52.58 46.28
N HIS A 2 -57.99 -51.48 45.52
CA HIS A 2 -57.12 -51.09 44.41
C HIS A 2 -56.72 -49.63 44.63
N PHE A 3 -55.45 -49.41 44.88
CA PHE A 3 -54.87 -48.06 44.99
C PHE A 3 -54.57 -47.53 43.64
N ILE A 4 -55.20 -46.42 43.24
CA ILE A 4 -54.91 -45.66 42.04
C ILE A 4 -53.83 -44.61 42.40
N SER A 5 -52.65 -44.75 41.80
CA SER A 5 -51.56 -43.80 41.98
C SER A 5 -51.67 -42.73 40.88
N ALA A 6 -51.90 -41.48 41.28
CA ALA A 6 -51.91 -40.34 40.34
C ALA A 6 -50.49 -39.87 40.09
N LYS A 7 -50.04 -39.93 38.82
CA LYS A 7 -48.80 -39.35 38.36
C LYS A 7 -49.01 -37.87 37.95
N LEU A 8 -48.40 -36.99 38.74
CA LEU A 8 -48.36 -35.56 38.47
C LEU A 8 -47.32 -35.30 37.37
N VAL A 9 -47.79 -34.89 36.21
CA VAL A 9 -46.91 -34.51 35.07
C VAL A 9 -46.57 -33.02 35.24
N HIS A 10 -45.31 -32.71 35.55
CA HIS A 10 -44.79 -31.34 35.57
C HIS A 10 -44.38 -30.98 34.13
N LEU A 11 -45.14 -30.09 33.52
CA LEU A 11 -44.80 -29.47 32.25
C LEU A 11 -43.80 -28.33 32.53
N VAL A 12 -42.50 -28.57 32.25
CA VAL A 12 -41.46 -27.54 32.32
C VAL A 12 -41.50 -26.81 31.00
N LEU A 13 -42.01 -25.59 31.01
CA LEU A 13 -41.98 -24.68 29.86
C LEU A 13 -40.59 -24.05 29.76
N SER A 14 -39.72 -24.60 28.92
CA SER A 14 -38.39 -24.01 28.62
C SER A 14 -38.58 -22.85 27.66
N VAL A 15 -38.54 -21.65 28.19
CA VAL A 15 -38.44 -20.43 27.37
C VAL A 15 -36.99 -20.30 26.87
N SER A 16 -36.73 -20.74 25.66
CA SER A 16 -35.45 -20.50 24.98
C SER A 16 -35.38 -19.03 24.54
N LEU A 17 -34.67 -18.22 25.33
CA LEU A 17 -34.29 -16.87 24.89
C LEU A 17 -33.24 -17.02 23.81
N ALA A 18 -33.66 -16.94 22.56
CA ALA A 18 -32.74 -16.79 21.44
C ALA A 18 -32.14 -15.38 21.49
N VAL A 19 -30.98 -15.24 22.13
CA VAL A 19 -30.13 -14.06 21.97
C VAL A 19 -29.57 -14.12 20.57
N SER A 20 -30.23 -13.47 19.62
CA SER A 20 -29.63 -13.13 18.35
C SER A 20 -28.49 -12.15 18.66
N ALA A 21 -27.26 -12.68 18.72
CA ALA A 21 -26.07 -11.85 18.64
C ALA A 21 -26.08 -11.20 17.25
N GLY A 22 -26.76 -10.07 17.15
CA GLY A 22 -26.60 -9.17 16.04
C GLY A 22 -25.11 -8.83 15.97
N VAL A 23 -24.47 -9.10 14.84
CA VAL A 23 -23.14 -8.57 14.56
C VAL A 23 -23.32 -7.06 14.63
N ALA A 24 -22.88 -6.47 15.75
CA ALA A 24 -22.89 -5.02 15.89
C ALA A 24 -21.93 -4.49 14.83
N HIS A 25 -22.48 -4.00 13.72
CA HIS A 25 -21.69 -3.18 12.80
C HIS A 25 -21.20 -2.00 13.61
N ALA A 26 -19.90 -1.92 13.81
CA ALA A 26 -19.30 -0.77 14.45
C ALA A 26 -19.68 0.47 13.62
N ASP A 27 -20.59 1.29 14.15
CA ASP A 27 -20.84 2.61 13.56
C ASP A 27 -19.67 3.51 13.96
N TYR A 28 -18.75 3.70 13.03
CA TYR A 28 -17.56 4.49 13.30
C TYR A 28 -17.87 5.97 13.56
N SER A 29 -19.04 6.47 13.18
CA SER A 29 -19.44 7.83 13.54
C SER A 29 -19.73 7.99 15.04
N GLU A 30 -20.06 6.87 15.74
CA GLU A 30 -20.28 6.85 17.18
C GLU A 30 -19.03 6.41 17.96
N HIS A 31 -18.01 5.87 17.30
CA HIS A 31 -16.76 5.50 17.92
C HIS A 31 -16.05 6.75 18.51
N PRO A 32 -15.43 6.67 19.73
CA PRO A 32 -14.75 7.83 20.32
C PRO A 32 -13.76 8.50 19.39
N SER A 33 -12.87 7.72 18.77
CA SER A 33 -11.90 8.25 17.79
C SER A 33 -12.57 8.76 16.50
N GLY A 34 -13.74 8.24 16.14
CA GLY A 34 -14.53 8.72 15.00
C GLY A 34 -15.11 10.11 15.28
N LYS A 35 -15.64 10.35 16.48
CA LYS A 35 -16.12 11.68 16.90
C LYS A 35 -15.00 12.72 16.91
N GLU A 36 -13.82 12.34 17.43
CA GLU A 36 -12.62 13.19 17.39
C GLU A 36 -12.19 13.47 15.95
N PHE A 37 -12.22 12.47 15.08
CA PHE A 37 -11.91 12.60 13.67
C PHE A 37 -12.89 13.55 12.97
N ILE A 38 -14.21 13.39 13.15
CA ILE A 38 -15.23 14.29 12.59
C ILE A 38 -14.97 15.74 13.02
N ALA A 39 -14.76 15.97 14.32
CA ALA A 39 -14.50 17.31 14.85
C ALA A 39 -13.24 17.93 14.20
N ARG A 40 -12.16 17.15 14.04
CA ARG A 40 -10.94 17.58 13.39
C ARG A 40 -11.15 17.93 11.91
N MET A 41 -11.86 17.08 11.14
CA MET A 41 -12.13 17.33 9.71
C MET A 41 -12.94 18.62 9.49
N VAL A 42 -13.86 18.92 10.42
CA VAL A 42 -14.64 20.17 10.37
C VAL A 42 -13.77 21.37 10.73
N VAL A 43 -13.02 21.30 11.82
CA VAL A 43 -12.28 22.47 12.36
C VAL A 43 -11.04 22.79 11.52
N GLU A 44 -10.25 21.77 11.15
CA GLU A 44 -8.98 21.96 10.45
C GLU A 44 -9.14 22.06 8.93
N HIS A 45 -10.14 21.36 8.37
CA HIS A 45 -10.29 21.21 6.92
C HIS A 45 -11.62 21.76 6.37
N GLN A 46 -12.49 22.28 7.22
CA GLN A 46 -13.76 22.90 6.84
C GLN A 46 -14.72 21.97 6.06
N LEU A 47 -14.56 20.66 6.24
CA LEU A 47 -15.46 19.69 5.63
C LEU A 47 -16.82 19.71 6.32
N ASN A 48 -17.88 19.35 5.56
CA ASN A 48 -19.23 19.28 6.09
C ASN A 48 -19.34 18.13 7.12
N SER A 49 -19.76 18.44 8.35
CA SER A 49 -19.90 17.46 9.43
C SER A 49 -20.87 16.34 9.07
N ALA A 50 -21.98 16.64 8.37
CA ALA A 50 -22.97 15.63 8.01
C ALA A 50 -22.40 14.63 7.00
N ASP A 51 -21.61 15.07 6.03
CA ASP A 51 -21.01 14.22 5.00
C ASP A 51 -19.93 13.30 5.59
N VAL A 52 -19.05 13.86 6.45
CA VAL A 52 -18.04 13.05 7.16
C VAL A 52 -18.71 12.01 8.05
N THR A 53 -19.73 12.41 8.80
CA THR A 53 -20.51 11.51 9.67
C THR A 53 -21.20 10.42 8.85
N ALA A 54 -21.84 10.77 7.74
CA ALA A 54 -22.54 9.80 6.89
C ALA A 54 -21.58 8.77 6.27
N THR A 55 -20.39 9.21 5.87
CA THR A 55 -19.35 8.32 5.33
C THR A 55 -18.82 7.37 6.40
N LEU A 56 -18.48 7.86 7.59
CA LEU A 56 -18.02 7.00 8.70
C LEU A 56 -19.11 6.02 9.15
N ARG A 57 -20.38 6.37 9.07
CA ARG A 57 -21.49 5.46 9.33
C ARG A 57 -21.58 4.31 8.34
N LYS A 58 -21.21 4.56 7.07
CA LYS A 58 -21.16 3.54 6.01
C LYS A 58 -19.91 2.67 6.07
N ALA A 59 -18.85 3.11 6.75
CA ALA A 59 -17.62 2.37 6.90
C ALA A 59 -17.85 1.16 7.82
N LYS A 60 -17.20 0.03 7.46
CA LYS A 60 -17.34 -1.23 8.17
C LYS A 60 -16.00 -1.68 8.73
N ARG A 61 -16.00 -2.11 9.99
CA ARG A 61 -14.85 -2.79 10.57
C ARG A 61 -14.53 -4.06 9.79
N ASN A 62 -13.26 -4.26 9.48
CA ASN A 62 -12.81 -5.39 8.68
C ASN A 62 -11.71 -6.17 9.41
N GLU A 63 -12.09 -7.33 9.97
CA GLU A 63 -11.17 -8.21 10.73
C GLU A 63 -10.03 -8.74 9.84
N ARG A 64 -10.31 -8.97 8.56
CA ARG A 64 -9.29 -9.43 7.62
C ARG A 64 -8.19 -8.41 7.40
N VAL A 65 -8.53 -7.12 7.43
CA VAL A 65 -7.56 -6.01 7.42
C VAL A 65 -6.63 -6.09 8.62
N LEU A 66 -7.18 -6.28 9.83
CA LEU A 66 -6.38 -6.40 11.07
C LEU A 66 -5.48 -7.64 11.06
N GLU A 67 -5.96 -8.74 10.52
CA GLU A 67 -5.17 -9.96 10.37
C GLU A 67 -3.99 -9.74 9.39
N LEU A 68 -4.25 -9.18 8.21
CA LEU A 68 -3.24 -8.98 7.17
C LEU A 68 -2.17 -7.98 7.59
N ILE A 69 -2.55 -6.84 8.18
CA ILE A 69 -1.58 -5.82 8.63
C ILE A 69 -0.65 -6.34 9.73
N SER A 70 -1.12 -7.30 10.53
CA SER A 70 -0.34 -7.91 11.59
C SER A 70 0.65 -8.98 11.10
N ARG A 71 0.49 -9.49 9.86
CA ARG A 71 1.28 -10.59 9.30
C ARG A 71 1.68 -10.34 7.84
N PRO A 72 2.39 -9.26 7.53
CA PRO A 72 2.76 -8.95 6.15
C PRO A 72 3.68 -10.04 5.57
N ALA A 73 3.47 -10.37 4.28
CA ALA A 73 4.17 -11.46 3.59
C ALA A 73 5.69 -11.23 3.52
N GLU A 74 6.12 -9.99 3.37
CA GLU A 74 7.52 -9.54 3.26
C GLU A 74 8.35 -9.92 4.49
N LYS A 75 7.70 -10.03 5.66
CA LYS A 75 8.37 -10.44 6.91
C LYS A 75 8.51 -11.95 7.08
N ARG A 76 7.90 -12.75 6.19
CA ARG A 76 7.82 -14.21 6.34
C ARG A 76 8.55 -14.98 5.25
N LEU A 77 8.72 -14.36 4.08
CA LEU A 77 9.32 -15.01 2.92
C LEU A 77 10.77 -14.55 2.74
N GLU A 78 11.67 -15.51 2.46
CA GLU A 78 12.99 -15.20 1.96
C GLU A 78 12.91 -14.67 0.52
N TRP A 79 13.90 -13.87 0.10
CA TRP A 79 13.91 -13.28 -1.23
C TRP A 79 13.74 -14.31 -2.36
N LYS A 80 14.34 -15.49 -2.23
CA LYS A 80 14.23 -16.58 -3.23
C LYS A 80 12.78 -16.99 -3.51
N ASP A 81 11.90 -16.89 -2.50
CA ASP A 81 10.48 -17.26 -2.61
C ASP A 81 9.62 -16.04 -2.87
N TYR A 82 9.92 -14.90 -2.23
CA TYR A 82 9.23 -13.64 -2.45
C TYR A 82 9.30 -13.19 -3.92
N ARG A 83 10.47 -13.28 -4.54
CA ARG A 83 10.64 -12.91 -5.96
C ARG A 83 9.77 -13.72 -6.93
N LYS A 84 9.43 -14.97 -6.60
CA LYS A 84 8.60 -15.83 -7.48
C LYS A 84 7.17 -15.32 -7.61
N ILE A 85 6.69 -14.54 -6.65
CA ILE A 85 5.37 -13.91 -6.70
C ILE A 85 5.30 -12.91 -7.89
N PHE A 86 6.40 -12.22 -8.17
CA PHE A 86 6.43 -11.13 -9.15
C PHE A 86 7.15 -11.50 -10.46
N LEU A 87 8.19 -12.34 -10.41
CA LEU A 87 8.97 -12.68 -11.59
C LEU A 87 8.43 -13.94 -12.27
N THR A 88 7.19 -13.86 -12.76
CA THR A 88 6.55 -14.89 -13.58
C THR A 88 6.63 -14.52 -15.06
N GLU A 89 6.67 -15.52 -15.94
CA GLU A 89 6.66 -15.29 -17.40
C GLU A 89 5.42 -14.48 -17.83
N GLU A 90 4.27 -14.77 -17.23
CA GLU A 90 3.02 -14.08 -17.52
C GLU A 90 3.13 -12.57 -17.22
N ARG A 91 3.68 -12.21 -16.04
CA ARG A 91 3.86 -10.79 -15.66
C ARG A 91 4.91 -10.09 -16.51
N ILE A 92 5.99 -10.80 -16.87
CA ILE A 92 7.03 -10.27 -17.75
C ILE A 92 6.47 -9.99 -19.15
N ASN A 93 5.71 -10.94 -19.72
CA ASN A 93 5.10 -10.76 -21.02
C ASN A 93 4.07 -9.63 -21.03
N ALA A 94 3.21 -9.55 -20.01
CA ALA A 94 2.29 -8.44 -19.84
C ALA A 94 3.01 -7.09 -19.73
N GLY A 95 4.20 -7.05 -19.11
CA GLY A 95 5.03 -5.84 -19.04
C GLY A 95 5.61 -5.43 -20.39
N ILE A 96 5.98 -6.39 -21.23
CA ILE A 96 6.43 -6.13 -22.59
C ILE A 96 5.28 -5.54 -23.43
N GLU A 97 4.08 -6.11 -23.31
CA GLU A 97 2.86 -5.62 -23.97
C GLU A 97 2.54 -4.20 -23.50
N PHE A 98 2.44 -3.98 -22.18
CA PHE A 98 2.18 -2.66 -21.59
C PHE A 98 3.19 -1.61 -22.06
N TRP A 99 4.48 -1.94 -22.10
CA TRP A 99 5.52 -1.04 -22.61
C TRP A 99 5.33 -0.72 -24.09
N ALA A 100 5.03 -1.72 -24.91
CA ALA A 100 4.85 -1.53 -26.36
C ALA A 100 3.64 -0.63 -26.65
N GLU A 101 2.54 -0.82 -25.93
CA GLU A 101 1.30 -0.05 -26.06
C GLU A 101 1.46 1.41 -25.59
N ASN A 102 2.29 1.64 -24.55
CA ASN A 102 2.43 2.94 -23.89
C ASN A 102 3.81 3.60 -24.16
N ARG A 103 4.47 3.24 -25.24
CA ARG A 103 5.84 3.66 -25.54
C ARG A 103 6.03 5.17 -25.49
N ASP A 104 5.14 5.93 -26.12
CA ASP A 104 5.28 7.38 -26.28
C ASP A 104 5.09 8.10 -24.94
N ILE A 105 4.15 7.65 -24.14
CA ILE A 105 3.89 8.22 -22.80
C ILE A 105 5.03 7.90 -21.82
N LEU A 106 5.58 6.69 -21.90
CA LEU A 106 6.75 6.28 -21.12
C LEU A 106 7.99 7.08 -21.49
N ALA A 107 8.21 7.31 -22.79
CA ALA A 107 9.32 8.14 -23.27
C ALA A 107 9.18 9.61 -22.84
N ARG A 108 7.95 10.15 -22.85
CA ARG A 108 7.68 11.49 -22.33
C ARG A 108 7.97 11.58 -20.84
N ALA A 109 7.56 10.60 -20.05
CA ALA A 109 7.84 10.55 -18.61
C ALA A 109 9.35 10.46 -18.32
N GLU A 110 10.11 9.67 -19.09
CA GLU A 110 11.57 9.65 -18.99
C GLU A 110 12.21 10.99 -19.35
N GLN A 111 11.73 11.65 -20.38
CA GLN A 111 12.24 12.96 -20.79
C GLN A 111 12.00 13.99 -19.69
N GLU A 112 10.79 14.03 -19.12
CA GLU A 112 10.34 15.04 -18.15
C GLU A 112 10.93 14.81 -16.76
N TYR A 113 10.84 13.58 -16.23
CA TYR A 113 11.24 13.25 -14.86
C TYR A 113 12.58 12.50 -14.75
N GLY A 114 13.13 12.05 -15.87
CA GLY A 114 14.39 11.31 -15.89
C GLY A 114 14.32 9.89 -15.34
N VAL A 115 13.13 9.34 -15.15
CA VAL A 115 12.90 7.97 -14.65
C VAL A 115 12.80 7.03 -15.86
N PRO A 116 13.66 5.99 -15.97
CA PRO A 116 13.64 5.09 -17.13
C PRO A 116 12.33 4.30 -17.23
N PRO A 117 11.81 4.06 -18.45
CA PRO A 117 10.60 3.29 -18.69
C PRO A 117 10.53 1.96 -17.96
N GLU A 118 11.64 1.21 -17.90
CA GLU A 118 11.72 -0.07 -17.22
C GLU A 118 11.41 0.01 -15.71
N VAL A 119 11.71 1.12 -15.06
CA VAL A 119 11.41 1.34 -13.64
C VAL A 119 9.92 1.58 -13.47
N ILE A 120 9.32 2.43 -14.29
CA ILE A 120 7.89 2.76 -14.24
C ILE A 120 7.06 1.49 -14.51
N VAL A 121 7.37 0.78 -15.60
CA VAL A 121 6.71 -0.48 -15.98
C VAL A 121 6.84 -1.53 -14.88
N ALA A 122 8.03 -1.67 -14.27
CA ALA A 122 8.24 -2.63 -13.20
C ALA A 122 7.39 -2.32 -11.95
N ILE A 123 7.27 -1.06 -11.55
CA ILE A 123 6.43 -0.64 -10.42
C ILE A 123 4.96 -0.98 -10.70
N ILE A 124 4.40 -0.54 -11.82
CA ILE A 124 3.01 -0.81 -12.19
C ILE A 124 2.76 -2.33 -12.28
N GLY A 125 3.74 -3.07 -12.80
CA GLY A 125 3.67 -4.52 -12.88
C GLY A 125 3.70 -5.22 -11.53
N VAL A 126 4.50 -4.74 -10.58
CA VAL A 126 4.58 -5.29 -9.21
C VAL A 126 3.31 -4.97 -8.43
N GLU A 127 2.86 -3.71 -8.48
CA GLU A 127 1.76 -3.22 -7.66
C GLU A 127 0.41 -3.83 -8.06
N THR A 128 0.06 -3.79 -9.34
CA THR A 128 -1.28 -4.20 -9.78
C THR A 128 -1.31 -5.10 -10.99
N PHE A 129 -0.16 -5.66 -11.40
CA PHE A 129 -0.09 -6.44 -12.63
C PHE A 129 -0.69 -5.66 -13.81
N TYR A 130 -0.25 -4.41 -13.97
CA TYR A 130 -0.71 -3.49 -15.03
C TYR A 130 -2.21 -3.21 -14.96
N GLY A 131 -2.74 -2.97 -13.75
CA GLY A 131 -4.14 -2.69 -13.50
C GLY A 131 -5.07 -3.92 -13.48
N ARG A 132 -4.56 -5.14 -13.70
CA ARG A 132 -5.37 -6.38 -13.70
C ARG A 132 -5.76 -6.84 -12.30
N ILE A 133 -5.00 -6.45 -11.27
CA ILE A 133 -5.22 -6.81 -9.87
C ILE A 133 -5.36 -5.50 -9.10
N GLY A 134 -6.59 -5.10 -8.84
CA GLY A 134 -6.91 -4.03 -7.91
C GLY A 134 -6.87 -4.52 -6.47
N GLY A 135 -7.19 -3.67 -5.53
CA GLY A 135 -7.47 -4.09 -4.16
C GLY A 135 -8.79 -4.87 -4.07
N GLY A 136 -8.98 -5.60 -3.00
CA GLY A 136 -10.24 -6.28 -2.70
C GLY A 136 -10.92 -5.73 -1.45
N PHE A 137 -10.53 -4.54 -1.00
CA PHE A 137 -11.04 -3.88 0.19
C PHE A 137 -11.51 -2.47 -0.16
N ARG A 138 -12.67 -2.07 0.35
CA ARG A 138 -13.02 -0.66 0.27
C ARG A 138 -12.00 0.15 1.08
N ALA A 139 -11.41 1.17 0.46
CA ALA A 139 -10.38 2.00 1.10
C ALA A 139 -10.87 2.63 2.39
N ILE A 140 -12.13 3.09 2.42
CA ILE A 140 -12.74 3.65 3.61
C ILE A 140 -12.83 2.64 4.76
N ASP A 141 -13.19 1.37 4.50
CA ASP A 141 -13.26 0.33 5.51
C ASP A 141 -11.87 0.00 6.05
N ALA A 142 -10.91 -0.17 5.15
CA ALA A 142 -9.53 -0.50 5.52
C ALA A 142 -8.91 0.61 6.38
N LEU A 143 -8.95 1.85 5.92
CA LEU A 143 -8.34 2.98 6.63
C LEU A 143 -9.06 3.30 7.94
N THR A 144 -10.39 3.23 7.99
CA THR A 144 -11.14 3.46 9.23
C THR A 144 -10.83 2.38 10.27
N THR A 145 -10.81 1.10 9.85
CA THR A 145 -10.41 -0.02 10.73
C THR A 145 -8.99 0.18 11.28
N LEU A 146 -8.04 0.53 10.42
CA LEU A 146 -6.65 0.72 10.84
C LEU A 146 -6.44 1.99 11.68
N ALA A 147 -7.21 3.04 11.41
CA ALA A 147 -7.15 4.29 12.16
C ALA A 147 -7.66 4.13 13.59
N PHE A 148 -8.76 3.40 13.78
CA PHE A 148 -9.46 3.39 15.07
C PHE A 148 -9.30 2.09 15.85
N ASP A 149 -9.01 0.97 15.18
CA ASP A 149 -8.91 -0.36 15.80
C ASP A 149 -7.50 -0.99 15.72
N TYR A 150 -6.49 -0.28 15.19
CA TYR A 150 -5.12 -0.76 15.11
C TYR A 150 -4.12 0.18 15.81
N PRO A 151 -4.00 0.12 17.15
CA PRO A 151 -3.19 1.04 17.94
C PRO A 151 -1.73 1.22 17.48
N PRO A 152 -1.00 0.18 17.00
CA PRO A 152 0.42 0.34 16.68
C PRO A 152 0.72 1.40 15.61
N ARG A 153 -0.22 1.70 14.72
CA ARG A 153 -0.08 2.70 13.65
C ARG A 153 -1.30 3.60 13.50
N SER A 154 -2.14 3.71 14.52
CA SER A 154 -3.37 4.51 14.51
C SER A 154 -3.13 5.94 14.03
N THR A 155 -2.13 6.63 14.56
CA THR A 155 -1.79 8.01 14.15
C THR A 155 -1.52 8.12 12.65
N PHE A 156 -0.75 7.20 12.08
CA PHE A 156 -0.45 7.18 10.65
C PHE A 156 -1.74 6.98 9.83
N PHE A 157 -2.53 5.94 10.15
CA PHE A 157 -3.73 5.64 9.38
C PHE A 157 -4.85 6.66 9.56
N THR A 158 -4.91 7.32 10.73
CA THR A 158 -5.82 8.47 10.92
C THR A 158 -5.41 9.65 10.03
N GLY A 159 -4.13 9.84 9.80
CA GLY A 159 -3.62 10.80 8.82
C GLY A 159 -4.02 10.42 7.39
N GLU A 160 -3.82 9.18 6.98
CA GLU A 160 -4.20 8.70 5.64
C GLU A 160 -5.73 8.74 5.42
N LEU A 161 -6.52 8.44 6.44
CA LEU A 161 -7.97 8.59 6.39
C LEU A 161 -8.38 10.05 6.16
N ALA A 162 -7.73 11.00 6.83
CA ALA A 162 -7.96 12.41 6.60
C ALA A 162 -7.62 12.83 5.16
N GLN A 163 -6.47 12.36 4.64
CA GLN A 163 -6.07 12.60 3.25
C GLN A 163 -7.06 11.99 2.25
N LEU A 164 -7.67 10.83 2.56
CA LEU A 164 -8.70 10.22 1.72
C LEU A 164 -9.95 11.09 1.63
N PHE A 165 -10.42 11.64 2.75
CA PHE A 165 -11.56 12.56 2.75
C PHE A 165 -11.29 13.86 1.97
N LEU A 166 -10.05 14.37 2.10
CA LEU A 166 -9.65 15.59 1.38
C LEU A 166 -9.55 15.32 -0.12
N LEU A 167 -8.96 14.18 -0.51
CA LEU A 167 -8.88 13.76 -1.90
C LEU A 167 -10.28 13.65 -2.53
N ALA A 168 -11.21 13.03 -1.81
CA ALA A 168 -12.58 12.89 -2.29
C ALA A 168 -13.29 14.25 -2.48
N ALA A 169 -13.05 15.19 -1.57
CA ALA A 169 -13.60 16.54 -1.68
C ALA A 169 -12.97 17.34 -2.83
N GLU A 170 -11.70 17.10 -3.16
CA GLU A 170 -10.97 17.76 -4.25
C GLU A 170 -11.34 17.23 -5.64
N GLN A 171 -11.67 15.93 -5.73
CA GLN A 171 -11.90 15.25 -7.01
C GLN A 171 -13.33 14.69 -7.16
N ASP A 172 -14.26 15.06 -6.29
CA ASP A 172 -15.65 14.61 -6.28
C ASP A 172 -15.81 13.07 -6.32
N LEU A 173 -14.99 12.35 -5.51
CA LEU A 173 -14.98 10.89 -5.48
C LEU A 173 -15.96 10.34 -4.44
N ASP A 174 -16.68 9.27 -4.78
CA ASP A 174 -17.45 8.52 -3.80
C ASP A 174 -16.54 7.56 -3.00
N LEU A 175 -16.29 7.91 -1.74
CA LEU A 175 -15.42 7.16 -0.84
C LEU A 175 -15.82 5.69 -0.62
N VAL A 176 -17.09 5.34 -0.84
CA VAL A 176 -17.56 3.98 -0.64
C VAL A 176 -17.30 3.08 -1.85
N GLU A 177 -16.97 3.66 -3.00
CA GLU A 177 -16.69 2.94 -4.23
C GLU A 177 -15.17 2.74 -4.46
N ILE A 178 -14.32 3.45 -3.70
CA ILE A 178 -12.87 3.31 -3.85
C ILE A 178 -12.41 1.97 -3.28
N GLU A 179 -11.95 1.10 -4.18
CA GLU A 179 -11.30 -0.16 -3.80
C GLU A 179 -9.77 -0.01 -3.76
N GLY A 180 -9.16 -0.76 -2.84
CA GLY A 180 -7.72 -0.72 -2.62
C GLY A 180 -7.19 -1.93 -1.87
N SER A 181 -5.95 -1.85 -1.42
CA SER A 181 -5.31 -2.88 -0.60
C SER A 181 -5.86 -2.88 0.84
N TYR A 182 -5.53 -3.92 1.58
CA TYR A 182 -5.83 -3.98 3.02
C TYR A 182 -5.17 -2.86 3.84
N ALA A 183 -4.16 -2.19 3.30
CA ALA A 183 -3.49 -1.06 3.92
C ALA A 183 -4.01 0.31 3.42
N GLY A 184 -5.04 0.31 2.57
CA GLY A 184 -5.67 1.52 2.05
C GLY A 184 -4.91 2.18 0.90
N ALA A 185 -4.05 1.46 0.20
CA ALA A 185 -3.43 1.92 -1.05
C ALA A 185 -4.36 1.58 -2.23
N PHE A 186 -4.44 2.44 -3.24
CA PHE A 186 -5.38 2.30 -4.35
C PHE A 186 -4.85 2.84 -5.69
N GLY A 187 -5.60 2.57 -6.76
CA GLY A 187 -5.21 2.86 -8.14
C GLY A 187 -4.12 1.91 -8.68
N MET A 188 -3.78 2.01 -9.95
CA MET A 188 -2.75 1.16 -10.56
C MET A 188 -1.39 1.24 -9.87
N PRO A 189 -0.92 2.41 -9.38
CA PRO A 189 0.37 2.52 -8.71
C PRO A 189 0.31 2.21 -7.21
N GLN A 190 -0.84 1.82 -6.66
CA GLN A 190 -1.07 1.56 -5.25
C GLN A 190 -0.58 2.70 -4.34
N PHE A 191 -0.95 3.92 -4.68
CA PHE A 191 -0.66 5.08 -3.84
C PHE A 191 -1.55 5.07 -2.58
N ILE A 192 -0.98 5.43 -1.44
CA ILE A 192 -1.75 5.82 -0.26
C ILE A 192 -2.33 7.21 -0.46
N SER A 193 -3.35 7.59 0.31
CA SER A 193 -4.10 8.83 0.11
C SER A 193 -3.23 10.08 0.08
N SER A 194 -2.26 10.17 0.99
CA SER A 194 -1.29 11.28 1.03
C SER A 194 -0.38 11.34 -0.20
N SER A 195 0.02 10.17 -0.71
CA SER A 195 0.85 10.09 -1.92
C SER A 195 0.06 10.46 -3.16
N TYR A 196 -1.20 10.05 -3.25
CA TYR A 196 -2.09 10.44 -4.34
C TYR A 196 -2.18 11.97 -4.43
N ARG A 197 -2.56 12.63 -3.33
CA ARG A 197 -2.69 14.09 -3.29
C ARG A 197 -1.39 14.85 -3.56
N ALA A 198 -0.24 14.28 -3.15
CA ALA A 198 1.04 14.95 -3.28
C ALA A 198 1.74 14.72 -4.61
N TYR A 199 1.48 13.60 -5.28
CA TYR A 199 2.31 13.14 -6.40
C TYR A 199 1.52 12.77 -7.66
N SER A 200 0.19 12.65 -7.60
CA SER A 200 -0.59 12.46 -8.83
C SER A 200 -0.47 13.68 -9.74
N VAL A 201 -0.46 13.43 -11.03
CA VAL A 201 -0.40 14.47 -12.07
C VAL A 201 -1.41 14.14 -13.16
N ASP A 202 -2.05 15.16 -13.69
CA ASP A 202 -2.78 15.11 -14.95
C ASP A 202 -1.74 15.07 -16.08
N PHE A 203 -1.49 13.87 -16.60
CA PHE A 203 -0.42 13.66 -17.59
C PHE A 203 -0.96 13.51 -18.99
N ASP A 204 -2.27 13.55 -19.26
CA ASP A 204 -2.86 13.64 -20.60
C ASP A 204 -3.51 15.00 -20.87
N GLY A 205 -3.72 15.82 -19.83
CA GLY A 205 -4.17 17.19 -19.95
C GLY A 205 -5.69 17.34 -19.99
N ASP A 206 -6.41 16.38 -19.40
CA ASP A 206 -7.88 16.40 -19.34
C ASP A 206 -8.43 17.12 -18.10
N ASN A 207 -7.56 17.58 -17.19
CA ASN A 207 -7.80 18.22 -15.90
C ASN A 207 -8.29 17.26 -14.80
N GLU A 208 -8.10 15.96 -14.98
CA GLU A 208 -8.32 14.95 -13.96
C GLU A 208 -6.98 14.32 -13.53
N HIS A 209 -6.95 13.67 -12.38
CA HIS A 209 -5.78 12.88 -11.92
C HIS A 209 -6.26 11.45 -11.73
N ASP A 210 -6.53 10.73 -12.82
CA ASP A 210 -7.14 9.40 -12.75
C ASP A 210 -6.07 8.29 -12.67
N LEU A 211 -5.80 7.81 -11.46
CA LEU A 211 -4.88 6.69 -11.24
C LEU A 211 -5.54 5.30 -11.37
N TRP A 212 -6.81 5.22 -11.77
CA TRP A 212 -7.49 3.95 -12.05
C TRP A 212 -7.61 3.66 -13.54
N GLY A 213 -8.03 4.64 -14.34
CA GLY A 213 -8.37 4.47 -15.75
C GLY A 213 -7.37 5.11 -16.72
N SER A 214 -6.71 6.24 -16.35
CA SER A 214 -5.75 6.92 -17.22
C SER A 214 -4.35 6.36 -17.06
N VAL A 215 -3.90 5.55 -18.03
CA VAL A 215 -2.50 5.07 -18.08
C VAL A 215 -1.50 6.23 -18.14
N PRO A 216 -1.73 7.32 -18.91
CA PRO A 216 -0.87 8.49 -18.86
C PRO A 216 -0.67 9.04 -17.46
N ASP A 217 -1.73 9.25 -16.69
CA ASP A 217 -1.65 9.79 -15.33
C ASP A 217 -0.91 8.85 -14.39
N VAL A 218 -1.16 7.55 -14.51
CA VAL A 218 -0.45 6.52 -13.76
C VAL A 218 1.05 6.59 -14.04
N VAL A 219 1.46 6.63 -15.31
CA VAL A 219 2.87 6.70 -15.73
C VAL A 219 3.51 7.99 -15.25
N GLY A 220 2.85 9.14 -15.48
CA GLY A 220 3.31 10.44 -15.04
C GLY A 220 3.44 10.54 -13.53
N SER A 221 2.46 10.04 -12.79
CA SER A 221 2.43 10.07 -11.32
C SER A 221 3.50 9.19 -10.70
N VAL A 222 3.75 8.00 -11.25
CA VAL A 222 4.86 7.13 -10.81
C VAL A 222 6.20 7.83 -11.06
N ALA A 223 6.39 8.44 -12.21
CA ALA A 223 7.61 9.16 -12.54
C ALA A 223 7.82 10.40 -11.65
N ASN A 224 6.76 11.19 -11.42
CA ASN A 224 6.77 12.34 -10.50
C ASN A 224 7.09 11.91 -9.07
N TYR A 225 6.53 10.79 -8.60
CA TYR A 225 6.85 10.24 -7.28
C TYR A 225 8.36 10.01 -7.12
N PHE A 226 9.00 9.35 -8.09
CA PHE A 226 10.45 9.14 -8.06
C PHE A 226 11.25 10.44 -8.10
N ASP A 227 10.89 11.38 -8.97
CA ASP A 227 11.54 12.70 -9.06
C ASP A 227 11.46 13.46 -7.72
N ARG A 228 10.27 13.55 -7.15
CA ARG A 228 10.02 14.23 -5.87
C ARG A 228 10.74 13.55 -4.69
N HIS A 229 11.06 12.27 -4.79
CA HIS A 229 11.86 11.53 -3.82
C HIS A 229 13.37 11.53 -4.14
N GLY A 230 13.79 12.36 -5.08
CA GLY A 230 15.20 12.61 -5.35
C GLY A 230 15.86 11.65 -6.32
N TRP A 231 15.06 11.07 -7.24
CA TRP A 231 15.60 10.28 -8.35
C TRP A 231 16.73 11.02 -9.07
N LYS A 232 17.77 10.31 -9.45
CA LYS A 232 18.91 10.88 -10.18
C LYS A 232 19.05 10.20 -11.54
N LYS A 233 18.72 10.93 -12.59
CA LYS A 233 18.81 10.46 -13.97
C LYS A 233 20.19 9.86 -14.27
N GLY A 234 20.20 8.67 -14.87
CA GLY A 234 21.42 7.98 -15.29
C GLY A 234 22.23 7.32 -14.17
N GLN A 235 21.78 7.39 -12.92
CA GLN A 235 22.40 6.62 -11.83
C GLN A 235 21.85 5.18 -11.76
N ALA A 236 22.72 4.24 -11.40
CA ALA A 236 22.32 2.86 -11.25
C ALA A 236 21.51 2.69 -9.95
N VAL A 237 20.38 1.99 -10.03
CA VAL A 237 19.55 1.66 -8.84
C VAL A 237 20.22 0.59 -8.02
N ALA A 238 20.68 -0.48 -8.66
CA ALA A 238 21.32 -1.61 -7.99
C ALA A 238 22.33 -2.29 -8.93
N GLU A 239 23.34 -2.92 -8.35
CA GLU A 239 24.26 -3.79 -9.06
C GLU A 239 24.64 -4.99 -8.20
N ARG A 240 25.02 -6.09 -8.85
CA ARG A 240 25.54 -7.26 -8.15
C ARG A 240 27.03 -7.08 -7.88
N THR A 241 27.44 -7.48 -6.66
CA THR A 241 28.84 -7.48 -6.28
C THR A 241 29.27 -8.84 -5.71
N GLN A 242 30.58 -9.04 -5.65
CA GLN A 242 31.13 -10.26 -5.06
C GLN A 242 31.08 -10.20 -3.53
N LEU A 243 30.84 -11.36 -2.93
CA LEU A 243 30.86 -11.53 -1.49
C LEU A 243 32.28 -11.76 -1.01
N THR A 244 32.77 -10.90 -0.11
CA THR A 244 34.02 -11.10 0.62
C THR A 244 33.70 -11.10 2.12
N ASP A 245 34.55 -11.68 2.96
CA ASP A 245 34.37 -11.66 4.41
C ASP A 245 34.33 -10.24 4.97
N ALA A 246 35.08 -9.33 4.37
CA ALA A 246 35.04 -7.91 4.71
C ALA A 246 33.73 -7.25 4.31
N ALA A 247 33.15 -7.65 3.18
CA ALA A 247 31.88 -7.15 2.68
C ALA A 247 30.71 -7.56 3.57
N LEU A 248 30.74 -8.78 4.12
CA LEU A 248 29.70 -9.27 5.04
C LEU A 248 29.49 -8.35 6.25
N LYS A 249 30.55 -7.70 6.73
CA LYS A 249 30.48 -6.76 7.86
C LYS A 249 29.81 -5.43 7.50
N LEU A 250 29.62 -5.15 6.23
CA LEU A 250 28.95 -3.94 5.71
C LEU A 250 27.50 -4.20 5.30
N VAL A 251 27.05 -5.45 5.37
CA VAL A 251 25.66 -5.80 5.05
C VAL A 251 24.73 -5.15 6.07
N VAL A 252 23.64 -4.59 5.56
CA VAL A 252 22.57 -4.00 6.35
C VAL A 252 21.23 -4.56 5.90
N ASP A 253 20.24 -4.59 6.81
CA ASP A 253 18.89 -5.06 6.52
C ASP A 253 17.98 -3.94 5.98
N ASN A 254 18.54 -2.74 5.80
CA ASN A 254 17.79 -1.57 5.36
C ASN A 254 18.37 -1.06 4.04
N PRO A 255 17.55 -0.81 3.00
CA PRO A 255 18.01 -0.27 1.72
C PRO A 255 18.55 1.16 1.80
N LYS A 256 18.35 1.86 2.92
CA LYS A 256 18.83 3.24 3.08
C LYS A 256 20.35 3.32 2.94
N PRO A 257 20.90 4.15 2.03
CA PRO A 257 22.32 4.24 1.78
C PRO A 257 23.08 4.83 2.98
N VAL A 258 23.96 4.03 3.57
CA VAL A 258 24.72 4.42 4.78
C VAL A 258 26.24 4.25 4.63
N THR A 259 26.68 3.44 3.64
CA THR A 259 28.08 3.07 3.45
C THR A 259 28.74 3.92 2.38
N THR A 260 29.92 4.45 2.63
CA THR A 260 30.67 5.26 1.65
C THR A 260 31.43 4.39 0.65
N ALA A 261 31.72 4.92 -0.55
CA ALA A 261 32.56 4.26 -1.56
C ALA A 261 33.92 3.84 -0.99
N LYS A 262 34.53 4.65 -0.11
CA LYS A 262 35.80 4.33 0.55
C LYS A 262 35.68 3.09 1.43
N LYS A 263 34.61 2.95 2.21
CA LYS A 263 34.39 1.76 3.04
C LYS A 263 34.15 0.52 2.18
N LEU A 264 33.42 0.65 1.06
CA LEU A 264 33.24 -0.43 0.09
C LEU A 264 34.57 -0.86 -0.53
N ALA A 265 35.39 0.09 -0.98
CA ALA A 265 36.72 -0.18 -1.57
C ALA A 265 37.64 -0.90 -0.57
N ASN A 266 37.64 -0.52 0.70
CA ASN A 266 38.39 -1.22 1.75
C ASN A 266 37.89 -2.68 1.97
N ALA A 267 36.66 -2.98 1.61
CA ALA A 267 36.08 -4.33 1.63
C ALA A 267 36.23 -5.07 0.28
N GLY A 268 36.98 -4.50 -0.67
CA GLY A 268 37.18 -5.08 -2.01
C GLY A 268 36.00 -4.92 -2.95
N ILE A 269 35.05 -4.00 -2.65
CA ILE A 269 33.89 -3.72 -3.47
C ILE A 269 34.11 -2.41 -4.22
N TYR A 270 34.08 -2.48 -5.54
CA TYR A 270 34.24 -1.33 -6.43
C TYR A 270 32.98 -1.18 -7.28
N PRO A 271 32.09 -0.21 -6.95
CA PRO A 271 30.93 0.05 -7.76
C PRO A 271 31.33 0.37 -9.22
N LYS A 272 30.69 -0.29 -10.17
CA LYS A 272 30.99 -0.12 -11.61
C LYS A 272 30.59 1.26 -12.11
N ARG A 273 29.53 1.82 -11.54
CA ARG A 273 29.06 3.16 -11.85
C ARG A 273 29.34 4.08 -10.66
N LYS A 274 29.93 5.24 -10.95
CA LYS A 274 30.18 6.25 -9.92
C LYS A 274 28.84 6.83 -9.48
N GLY A 275 28.48 6.59 -8.24
CA GLY A 275 27.34 7.22 -7.59
C GLY A 275 27.79 8.38 -6.68
N THR A 276 26.83 9.14 -6.19
CA THR A 276 27.07 10.38 -5.41
C THR A 276 27.53 10.17 -3.96
N GLY A 277 27.90 8.95 -3.59
CA GLY A 277 28.69 8.83 -2.36
C GLY A 277 28.22 7.88 -1.29
N LYS A 278 26.96 7.47 -1.19
CA LYS A 278 26.52 6.47 -0.21
C LYS A 278 25.83 5.28 -0.88
N TYR A 279 25.98 4.13 -0.27
CA TYR A 279 25.49 2.85 -0.78
C TYR A 279 24.88 2.04 0.37
N SER A 280 23.94 1.16 0.06
CA SER A 280 23.54 0.06 0.91
C SER A 280 24.04 -1.25 0.35
N LEU A 281 24.60 -2.10 1.19
CA LEU A 281 24.98 -3.46 0.81
C LEU A 281 23.94 -4.42 1.40
N LEU A 282 23.13 -5.03 0.53
CA LEU A 282 22.07 -5.95 0.94
C LEU A 282 22.44 -7.37 0.56
N GLN A 283 22.21 -8.30 1.47
CA GLN A 283 22.29 -9.72 1.20
C GLN A 283 20.90 -10.25 0.88
N LEU A 284 20.69 -10.68 -0.36
CA LEU A 284 19.46 -11.32 -0.80
C LEU A 284 19.63 -12.83 -0.73
N GLN A 285 18.92 -13.49 0.16
CA GLN A 285 19.01 -14.93 0.38
C GLN A 285 18.55 -15.71 -0.85
N GLY A 286 19.28 -16.77 -1.17
CA GLY A 286 18.99 -17.68 -2.30
C GLY A 286 19.52 -17.23 -3.65
N GLN A 287 20.33 -16.17 -3.72
CA GLN A 287 21.16 -15.84 -4.88
C GLN A 287 22.63 -16.01 -4.55
N GLN A 288 23.42 -16.43 -5.53
CA GLN A 288 24.88 -16.39 -5.40
C GLN A 288 25.34 -14.93 -5.48
N GLY A 289 25.81 -14.39 -4.37
CA GLY A 289 26.35 -13.04 -4.28
C GLY A 289 25.52 -12.05 -3.47
N LEU A 290 26.08 -10.87 -3.24
CA LEU A 290 25.45 -9.72 -2.62
C LEU A 290 24.90 -8.76 -3.68
N SER A 291 23.80 -8.11 -3.40
CA SER A 291 23.34 -6.98 -4.19
C SER A 291 23.78 -5.68 -3.53
N LEU A 292 24.33 -4.76 -4.34
CA LEU A 292 24.63 -3.41 -3.95
C LEU A 292 23.47 -2.53 -4.45
N ILE A 293 22.82 -1.83 -3.55
CA ILE A 293 21.79 -0.85 -3.90
C ILE A 293 22.37 0.54 -3.74
N HIS A 294 22.20 1.33 -4.78
CA HIS A 294 22.48 2.74 -4.82
C HIS A 294 21.16 3.48 -5.07
N ILE A 295 20.74 4.24 -4.13
CA ILE A 295 19.56 5.11 -4.27
C ILE A 295 20.01 6.56 -4.22
#